data_f69a07cf9ddc5da8b3d9bd0cbf360ac5
#
_entry.id   f69a07cf9ddc5da8b3d9bd0cbf360ac5
#
_cell.length_a   1.000
_cell.length_b   1.000
_cell.length_c   1.000
_cell.angle_alpha   90.00
_cell.angle_beta   90.00
_cell.angle_gamma   90.00
#
_symmetry.space_group_name_H-M   'P 1'
#
loop_
_entity.id
_entity.type
_entity.pdbx_description
1 polymer ?
#
loop_
_entity_poly.entity_id
_entity_poly.type
_entity_poly.pdbx_seq_one_letter_code
_entity_poly.pdbx_strand_id
1 'polypeptide(L)'
;DEIGMQGMKDPFNRGCMPWDKPNEELLKWYKRLGQIRHSSKAFIDGDFEKLYCDGGLIAYSRSSEGDNILVAINNSNEQKRIFVGTQWDNSYSLFDEKSVDGFVNLPPYRYTLLSKKEY
;
A
#
# COMPACT_ATOMS: atom_id res chain seq x y z
N ASP A 1 -15.90 0.38 6.20
CA ASP A 1 -14.91 0.58 5.12
C ASP A 1 -14.71 -0.69 4.29
N GLU A 2 -14.39 -1.80 4.92
CA GLU A 2 -14.00 -3.07 4.25
C GLU A 2 -15.10 -3.70 3.40
N ILE A 3 -16.34 -3.37 3.64
CA ILE A 3 -17.47 -3.84 2.82
C ILE A 3 -18.13 -2.73 2.01
N GLY A 4 -17.51 -1.55 1.96
CA GLY A 4 -17.96 -0.43 1.15
C GLY A 4 -19.17 0.31 1.69
N MET A 5 -19.40 0.26 3.00
CA MET A 5 -20.48 1.02 3.63
C MET A 5 -20.31 2.51 3.36
N GLN A 6 -21.39 3.14 2.89
CA GLN A 6 -21.42 4.57 2.62
C GLN A 6 -22.23 5.30 3.69
N GLY A 7 -21.88 6.56 3.89
CA GLY A 7 -22.61 7.43 4.82
C GLY A 7 -22.54 8.88 4.40
N MET A 8 -23.51 9.64 4.84
CA MET A 8 -23.54 11.10 4.70
C MET A 8 -23.07 11.72 6.03
N LYS A 9 -23.14 13.03 6.15
CA LYS A 9 -22.72 13.67 7.40
C LYS A 9 -23.64 13.27 8.57
N ASP A 10 -23.09 13.36 9.77
CA ASP A 10 -23.77 13.03 11.02
C ASP A 10 -25.18 13.67 11.12
N PRO A 11 -26.23 12.96 11.56
CA PRO A 11 -26.22 11.59 12.13
C PRO A 11 -26.43 10.48 11.10
N PHE A 12 -26.54 10.79 9.82
CA PHE A 12 -26.88 9.84 8.76
C PHE A 12 -25.77 8.82 8.48
N ASN A 13 -24.56 9.05 8.99
CA ASN A 13 -23.43 8.13 8.92
C ASN A 13 -23.45 7.05 10.01
N ARG A 14 -24.47 7.01 10.87
CA ARG A 14 -24.57 6.07 12.00
C ARG A 14 -25.52 4.90 11.71
N GLY A 15 -25.54 4.42 10.47
CA GLY A 15 -26.32 3.26 10.08
C GLY A 15 -25.71 1.95 10.57
N CYS A 16 -26.53 0.88 10.54
CA CYS A 16 -26.06 -0.46 10.84
C CYS A 16 -25.15 -1.00 9.73
N MET A 17 -24.26 -1.91 10.09
CA MET A 17 -23.39 -2.56 9.12
C MET A 17 -24.23 -3.37 8.11
N PRO A 18 -24.10 -3.11 6.79
CA PRO A 18 -24.87 -3.82 5.77
C PRO A 18 -24.26 -5.19 5.44
N TRP A 19 -24.35 -6.14 6.36
CA TRP A 19 -23.78 -7.48 6.24
C TRP A 19 -24.33 -8.29 5.05
N ASP A 20 -25.53 -7.98 4.62
CA ASP A 20 -26.22 -8.63 3.50
C ASP A 20 -25.81 -8.09 2.13
N LYS A 21 -25.08 -6.96 2.08
CA LYS A 21 -24.66 -6.27 0.85
C LYS A 21 -23.20 -5.84 0.89
N PRO A 22 -22.26 -6.74 1.15
CA PRO A 22 -20.85 -6.35 1.18
C PRO A 22 -20.32 -6.09 -0.22
N ASN A 23 -19.41 -5.12 -0.34
CA ASN A 23 -18.56 -5.01 -1.52
C ASN A 23 -17.45 -6.07 -1.41
N GLU A 24 -17.62 -7.18 -2.10
CA GLU A 24 -16.74 -8.34 -1.95
C GLU A 24 -15.32 -8.11 -2.49
N GLU A 25 -15.16 -7.31 -3.55
CA GLU A 25 -13.84 -6.96 -4.06
C GLU A 25 -13.06 -6.12 -3.05
N LEU A 26 -13.71 -5.12 -2.49
CA LEU A 26 -13.11 -4.28 -1.46
C LEU A 26 -12.78 -5.10 -0.21
N LEU A 27 -13.66 -6.00 0.19
CA LEU A 27 -13.44 -6.89 1.32
C LEU A 27 -12.22 -7.81 1.11
N LYS A 28 -12.07 -8.39 -0.09
CA LYS A 28 -10.89 -9.19 -0.45
C LYS A 28 -9.61 -8.37 -0.35
N TRP A 29 -9.66 -7.13 -0.79
CA TRP A 29 -8.54 -6.20 -0.74
C TRP A 29 -8.10 -5.92 0.70
N TYR A 30 -9.05 -5.57 1.56
CA TYR A 30 -8.78 -5.37 2.99
C TYR A 30 -8.21 -6.62 3.65
N LYS A 31 -8.76 -7.79 3.35
CA LYS A 31 -8.23 -9.07 3.86
C LYS A 31 -6.80 -9.31 3.42
N ARG A 32 -6.49 -9.06 2.15
CA ARG A 32 -5.12 -9.24 1.62
C ARG A 32 -4.13 -8.30 2.29
N LEU A 33 -4.49 -7.03 2.41
CA LEU A 33 -3.65 -6.04 3.08
C LEU A 33 -3.46 -6.38 4.56
N GLY A 34 -4.52 -6.84 5.21
CA GLY A 34 -4.47 -7.30 6.61
C GLY A 34 -3.52 -8.48 6.78
N GLN A 35 -3.59 -9.47 5.90
CA GLN A 35 -2.67 -10.63 5.93
C GLN A 35 -1.21 -10.21 5.79
N ILE A 36 -0.91 -9.32 4.84
CA ILE A 36 0.44 -8.79 4.63
C ILE A 36 0.90 -8.08 5.90
N ARG A 37 0.07 -7.20 6.46
CA ARG A 37 0.41 -6.43 7.65
C ARG A 37 0.68 -7.32 8.86
N HIS A 38 -0.09 -8.38 9.06
CA HIS A 38 0.10 -9.29 10.19
C HIS A 38 1.22 -10.30 9.99
N SER A 39 1.61 -10.56 8.75
CA SER A 39 2.69 -11.50 8.42
C SER A 39 4.07 -10.85 8.40
N SER A 40 4.13 -9.54 8.21
CA SER A 40 5.38 -8.83 8.06
C SER A 40 5.87 -8.24 9.38
N LYS A 41 7.04 -8.65 9.82
CA LYS A 41 7.72 -8.04 10.96
C LYS A 41 7.99 -6.54 10.74
N ALA A 42 8.30 -6.16 9.51
CA ALA A 42 8.53 -4.77 9.17
C ALA A 42 7.29 -3.90 9.46
N PHE A 43 6.08 -4.42 9.20
CA PHE A 43 4.85 -3.71 9.50
C PHE A 43 4.45 -3.77 10.98
N ILE A 44 4.85 -4.81 11.69
CA ILE A 44 4.49 -4.98 13.11
C ILE A 44 5.34 -4.08 13.99
N ASP A 45 6.66 -4.18 13.90
CA ASP A 45 7.59 -3.50 14.79
C ASP A 45 8.77 -2.82 14.08
N GLY A 46 8.72 -2.72 12.76
CA GLY A 46 9.82 -2.14 11.99
C GLY A 46 9.91 -0.62 12.10
N ASP A 47 11.11 -0.11 11.81
CA ASP A 47 11.36 1.33 11.68
C ASP A 47 10.59 1.90 10.50
N PHE A 48 10.31 3.19 10.57
CA PHE A 48 9.66 3.92 9.49
C PHE A 48 10.62 4.96 8.90
N GLU A 49 10.82 4.91 7.59
CA GLU A 49 11.60 5.90 6.87
C GLU A 49 10.78 6.49 5.73
N LYS A 50 10.57 7.80 5.77
CA LYS A 50 9.93 8.51 4.67
C LYS A 50 10.95 8.71 3.55
N LEU A 51 10.63 8.22 2.35
CA LEU A 51 11.46 8.39 1.16
C LEU A 51 11.00 9.58 0.32
N TYR A 52 9.69 9.79 0.21
CA TYR A 52 9.12 10.87 -0.57
C TYR A 52 7.70 11.19 -0.09
N CYS A 53 7.34 12.48 -0.11
CA CYS A 53 5.97 12.91 0.20
C CYS A 53 5.72 14.28 -0.41
N ASP A 54 5.21 14.32 -1.64
CA ASP A 54 4.86 15.55 -2.35
C ASP A 54 4.00 15.25 -3.58
N GLY A 55 3.17 16.21 -3.98
CA GLY A 55 2.42 16.15 -5.24
C GLY A 55 1.51 14.92 -5.39
N GLY A 56 0.96 14.41 -4.32
CA GLY A 56 0.13 13.21 -4.33
C GLY A 56 0.92 11.91 -4.36
N LEU A 57 2.26 11.97 -4.34
CA LEU A 57 3.12 10.81 -4.30
C LEU A 57 3.67 10.61 -2.88
N ILE A 58 3.51 9.42 -2.36
CA ILE A 58 4.05 8.99 -1.07
C ILE A 58 4.88 7.73 -1.28
N ALA A 59 6.08 7.72 -0.69
CA ALA A 59 6.88 6.49 -0.60
C ALA A 59 7.55 6.43 0.76
N TYR A 60 7.50 5.26 1.37
CA TYR A 60 8.15 4.99 2.64
C TYR A 60 8.62 3.54 2.72
N SER A 61 9.58 3.30 3.59
CA SER A 61 10.02 1.95 3.92
C SER A 61 9.82 1.63 5.38
N ARG A 62 9.62 0.36 5.64
CA ARG A 62 9.59 -0.24 6.98
C ARG A 62 10.62 -1.34 7.02
N SER A 63 11.41 -1.38 8.08
CA SER A 63 12.50 -2.34 8.22
C SER A 63 12.53 -2.95 9.61
N SER A 64 12.63 -4.25 9.66
CA SER A 64 12.93 -5.03 10.86
C SER A 64 13.92 -6.12 10.49
N GLU A 65 14.43 -6.86 11.45
CA GLU A 65 15.45 -7.90 11.20
C GLU A 65 15.08 -8.84 10.04
N GLY A 66 15.79 -8.68 8.91
CA GLY A 66 15.60 -9.53 7.72
C GLY A 66 14.29 -9.32 6.96
N ASP A 67 13.49 -8.33 7.35
CA ASP A 67 12.23 -8.02 6.68
C ASP A 67 12.18 -6.54 6.33
N ASN A 68 12.21 -6.23 5.04
CA ASN A 68 12.22 -4.87 4.54
C ASN A 68 11.12 -4.71 3.51
N ILE A 69 10.29 -3.69 3.69
CA ILE A 69 9.17 -3.39 2.82
C ILE A 69 9.24 -1.93 2.39
N LEU A 70 8.98 -1.70 1.12
CA LEU A 70 8.77 -0.38 0.55
C LEU A 70 7.35 -0.27 0.04
N VAL A 71 6.68 0.81 0.39
CA VAL A 71 5.37 1.16 -0.13
C VAL A 71 5.48 2.47 -0.89
N ALA A 72 4.96 2.50 -2.11
CA ALA A 72 4.87 3.71 -2.92
C ALA A 72 3.45 3.84 -3.49
N ILE A 73 2.88 5.03 -3.36
CA ILE A 73 1.50 5.31 -3.77
C ILE A 73 1.47 6.61 -4.57
N ASN A 74 0.88 6.55 -5.74
CA ASN A 74 0.57 7.71 -6.56
C ASN A 74 -0.93 8.02 -6.48
N ASN A 75 -1.28 9.01 -5.69
CA ASN A 75 -2.64 9.49 -5.55
C ASN A 75 -2.83 10.79 -6.38
N SER A 76 -2.41 10.75 -7.63
CA SER A 76 -2.56 11.86 -8.58
C SER A 76 -3.04 11.35 -9.94
N ASN A 77 -3.48 12.26 -10.80
CA ASN A 77 -3.89 11.94 -12.17
C ASN A 77 -2.75 12.00 -13.18
N GLU A 78 -1.51 12.11 -12.72
CA GLU A 78 -0.31 12.15 -13.54
C GLU A 78 0.56 10.94 -13.28
N GLN A 79 1.28 10.49 -14.30
CA GLN A 79 2.32 9.47 -14.10
C GLN A 79 3.47 10.05 -13.29
N LYS A 80 3.95 9.30 -12.29
CA LYS A 80 5.05 9.71 -11.42
C LYS A 80 6.17 8.69 -11.49
N ARG A 81 7.40 9.19 -11.36
CA ARG A 81 8.61 8.38 -11.27
C ARG A 81 9.38 8.79 -10.04
N ILE A 82 9.78 7.83 -9.23
CA ILE A 82 10.49 8.08 -7.97
C ILE A 82 11.74 7.23 -7.88
N PHE A 83 12.84 7.83 -7.43
CA PHE A 83 14.05 7.09 -7.07
C PHE A 83 13.91 6.57 -5.64
N VAL A 84 13.94 5.26 -5.50
CA VAL A 84 13.83 4.58 -4.19
C VAL A 84 15.15 3.90 -3.80
N GLY A 85 16.10 3.81 -4.72
CA GLY A 85 17.38 3.16 -4.51
C GLY A 85 17.46 1.78 -5.17
N THR A 86 18.66 1.43 -5.65
CA THR A 86 18.89 0.17 -6.35
C THR A 86 18.78 -1.06 -5.45
N GLN A 87 18.82 -0.87 -4.13
CA GLN A 87 18.61 -1.97 -3.18
C GLN A 87 17.22 -2.61 -3.29
N TRP A 88 16.27 -1.92 -3.91
CA TRP A 88 14.92 -2.44 -4.13
C TRP A 88 14.76 -3.18 -5.46
N ASP A 89 15.76 -3.13 -6.33
CA ASP A 89 15.75 -3.91 -7.54
C ASP A 89 15.74 -5.42 -7.21
N ASN A 90 15.06 -6.20 -8.02
CA ASN A 90 14.88 -7.64 -7.81
C ASN A 90 14.09 -8.01 -6.53
N SER A 91 13.39 -7.05 -5.94
CA SER A 91 12.46 -7.33 -4.85
C SER A 91 11.19 -8.01 -5.37
N TYR A 92 10.52 -8.76 -4.49
CA TYR A 92 9.18 -9.24 -4.79
C TYR A 92 8.22 -8.06 -4.83
N SER A 93 7.45 -7.95 -5.91
CA SER A 93 6.35 -6.99 -5.99
C SER A 93 5.05 -7.72 -5.69
N LEU A 94 4.34 -7.26 -4.67
CA LEU A 94 3.03 -7.81 -4.31
C LEU A 94 1.91 -7.25 -5.18
N PHE A 95 2.21 -6.20 -5.92
CA PHE A 95 1.36 -5.59 -6.92
C PHE A 95 2.18 -5.44 -8.21
N ASP A 96 1.69 -4.78 -9.23
CA ASP A 96 2.28 -4.89 -10.57
C ASP A 96 3.62 -4.14 -10.74
N GLU A 97 3.83 -3.04 -10.03
CA GLU A 97 4.96 -2.16 -10.29
C GLU A 97 6.21 -2.63 -9.55
N LYS A 98 7.35 -2.63 -10.27
CA LYS A 98 8.65 -3.05 -9.73
C LYS A 98 9.66 -1.90 -9.80
N SER A 99 10.73 -2.03 -9.01
CA SER A 99 11.87 -1.13 -9.11
C SER A 99 12.83 -1.60 -10.21
N VAL A 100 13.25 -0.67 -11.05
CA VAL A 100 14.24 -0.89 -12.11
C VAL A 100 15.25 0.24 -12.05
N ASP A 101 16.54 -0.12 -11.93
CA ASP A 101 17.65 0.84 -11.79
C ASP A 101 17.42 1.87 -10.66
N GLY A 102 16.77 1.42 -9.59
CA GLY A 102 16.45 2.24 -8.44
C GLY A 102 15.21 3.11 -8.58
N PHE A 103 14.53 3.07 -9.71
CA PHE A 103 13.32 3.86 -9.97
C PHE A 103 12.06 3.01 -9.98
N VAL A 104 10.99 3.57 -9.46
CA VAL A 104 9.63 3.04 -9.58
C VAL A 104 8.82 4.01 -10.43
N ASN A 105 8.14 3.50 -11.46
CA ASN A 105 7.21 4.27 -12.28
C ASN A 105 5.78 3.92 -11.84
N LEU A 106 5.02 4.91 -11.42
CA LEU A 106 3.65 4.74 -10.96
C LEU A 106 2.69 5.50 -11.88
N PRO A 107 1.89 4.81 -12.70
CA PRO A 107 0.78 5.42 -13.41
C PRO A 107 -0.21 6.10 -12.45
N PRO A 108 -1.12 6.95 -12.95
CA PRO A 108 -2.11 7.61 -12.10
C PRO A 108 -2.87 6.62 -11.21
N TYR A 109 -3.00 6.95 -9.93
CA TYR A 109 -3.75 6.17 -8.93
C TYR A 109 -3.26 4.73 -8.76
N ARG A 110 -1.97 4.49 -9.04
CA ARG A 110 -1.32 3.20 -8.84
C ARG A 110 -0.42 3.22 -7.60
N TYR A 111 -0.09 2.05 -7.16
CA TYR A 111 0.72 1.82 -5.97
C TYR A 111 1.55 0.56 -6.16
N THR A 112 2.60 0.44 -5.36
CA THR A 112 3.38 -0.80 -5.28
C THR A 112 3.77 -1.09 -3.84
N LEU A 113 3.98 -2.35 -3.56
CA LEU A 113 4.57 -2.82 -2.32
C LEU A 113 5.67 -3.80 -2.69
N LEU A 114 6.91 -3.41 -2.39
CA LEU A 114 8.09 -4.22 -2.65
C LEU A 114 8.57 -4.85 -1.35
N SER A 115 8.97 -6.11 -1.42
CA SER A 115 9.45 -6.84 -0.25
C SER A 115 10.69 -7.66 -0.59
N LYS A 116 11.59 -7.80 0.38
CA LYS A 116 12.72 -8.72 0.29
C LYS A 116 12.30 -10.17 0.53
N LYS A 117 11.11 -10.38 1.06
CA LYS A 117 10.49 -11.69 1.26
C LYS A 117 9.25 -11.83 0.40
N GLU A 118 8.94 -13.03 -0.03
CA GLU A 118 7.68 -13.35 -0.67
C GLU A 118 6.55 -13.47 0.36
N TYR A 119 5.46 -12.78 0.13
CA TYR A 119 4.26 -12.83 0.96
C TYR A 119 3.04 -13.36 0.22
#